data_b254ddfe29f828751d5332ff8ac243bd
#
_entry.id   b254ddfe29f828751d5332ff8ac243bd
#
_cell.length_a   1.000
_cell.length_b   1.000
_cell.length_c   1.000
_cell.angle_alpha   90.00
_cell.angle_beta   90.00
_cell.angle_gamma   90.00
#
_symmetry.space_group_name_H-M   'P 1'
#
loop_
_entity.id
_entity.type
_entity.pdbx_description
1 polymer ?
#
loop_
_entity_poly.entity_id
_entity_poly.type
_entity_poly.pdbx_seq_one_letter_code
_entity_poly.pdbx_strand_id
1 'polypeptide(L)'
;AKAYINAGTDAIMIHSRHKDPAEIMEFMQKFRAIDTKTPVVVVPTSFNGVTVEEFVEMGVNVVVTANHMLRAAYPAMLKVANSVLENGRSLEAEPDCMSIKEILEFIPGTK
;
A
#
# COMPACT_ATOMS: atom_id res chain seq x y z
N ALA A 1 -13.18 12.90 13.88
CA ALA A 1 -13.53 11.53 14.30
C ALA A 1 -14.86 11.50 15.06
N LYS A 2 -15.00 12.14 16.21
CA LYS A 2 -16.21 12.05 17.07
C LYS A 2 -17.53 12.29 16.32
N ALA A 3 -17.62 13.30 15.45
CA ALA A 3 -18.84 13.58 14.68
C ALA A 3 -19.24 12.41 13.76
N TYR A 4 -18.28 11.76 13.13
CA TYR A 4 -18.52 10.59 12.27
C TYR A 4 -18.97 9.37 13.09
N ILE A 5 -18.33 9.15 14.24
CA ILE A 5 -18.72 8.05 15.14
C ILE A 5 -20.14 8.24 15.65
N ASN A 6 -20.50 9.46 16.07
CA ASN A 6 -21.86 9.80 16.50
C ASN A 6 -22.90 9.65 15.39
N ALA A 7 -22.47 9.79 14.13
CA ALA A 7 -23.31 9.57 12.95
C ALA A 7 -23.39 8.08 12.52
N GLY A 8 -22.70 7.17 13.23
CA GLY A 8 -22.81 5.73 13.02
C GLY A 8 -21.80 5.15 12.01
N THR A 9 -20.60 5.76 11.88
CA THR A 9 -19.56 5.16 11.03
C THR A 9 -18.99 3.89 11.67
N ASP A 10 -18.66 2.89 10.83
CA ASP A 10 -18.08 1.62 11.29
C ASP A 10 -16.58 1.73 11.59
N ALA A 11 -15.87 2.68 10.96
CA ALA A 11 -14.43 2.89 11.13
C ALA A 11 -14.04 4.34 10.81
N ILE A 12 -12.85 4.73 11.24
CA ILE A 12 -12.24 6.03 10.92
C ILE A 12 -11.00 5.81 10.08
N MET A 13 -10.91 6.45 8.91
CA MET A 13 -9.68 6.54 8.15
C MET A 13 -9.02 7.89 8.42
N ILE A 14 -7.73 7.86 8.76
CA ILE A 14 -6.92 9.06 8.96
C ILE A 14 -5.78 9.10 7.95
N HIS A 15 -5.41 10.30 7.53
CA HIS A 15 -4.33 10.51 6.57
C HIS A 15 -3.60 11.81 6.87
N SER A 16 -2.29 11.83 6.58
CA SER A 16 -1.47 13.04 6.57
C SER A 16 -0.64 13.12 5.29
N ARG A 17 -0.39 14.33 4.81
CA ARG A 17 0.54 14.60 3.70
C ARG A 17 1.97 14.85 4.18
N HIS A 18 2.17 15.00 5.48
CA HIS A 18 3.49 15.18 6.06
C HIS A 18 4.29 13.87 5.99
N LYS A 19 5.59 13.99 5.79
CA LYS A 19 6.52 12.84 5.87
C LYS A 19 6.76 12.40 7.31
N ASP A 20 6.71 13.37 8.23
CA ASP A 20 6.78 13.13 9.66
C ASP A 20 5.47 12.52 10.15
N PRO A 21 5.50 11.35 10.82
CA PRO A 21 4.31 10.70 11.35
C PRO A 21 3.73 11.35 12.61
N ALA A 22 4.35 12.40 13.16
CA ALA A 22 3.99 13.00 14.45
C ALA A 22 2.50 13.36 14.56
N GLU A 23 1.89 13.89 13.50
CA GLU A 23 0.45 14.21 13.45
C GLU A 23 -0.43 12.96 13.63
N ILE A 24 -0.07 11.87 12.98
CA ILE A 24 -0.79 10.58 13.09
C ILE A 24 -0.60 9.99 14.49
N MET A 25 0.62 10.02 15.03
CA MET A 25 0.93 9.51 16.36
C MET A 25 0.16 10.29 17.43
N GLU A 26 0.17 11.62 17.35
CA GLU A 26 -0.57 12.50 18.27
C GLU A 26 -2.08 12.24 18.18
N PHE A 27 -2.61 12.10 16.95
CA PHE A 27 -4.01 11.74 16.75
C PHE A 27 -4.33 10.41 17.44
N MET A 28 -3.55 9.37 17.20
CA MET A 28 -3.79 8.03 17.75
C MET A 28 -3.75 8.05 19.28
N GLN A 29 -2.76 8.71 19.87
CA GLN A 29 -2.65 8.85 21.32
C GLN A 29 -3.92 9.50 21.92
N LYS A 30 -4.34 10.64 21.36
CA LYS A 30 -5.52 11.37 21.84
C LYS A 30 -6.81 10.60 21.57
N PHE A 31 -6.91 9.94 20.42
CA PHE A 31 -8.10 9.20 20.03
C PHE A 31 -8.29 7.95 20.88
N ARG A 32 -7.25 7.16 21.10
CA ARG A 32 -7.32 5.94 21.91
C ARG A 32 -7.54 6.20 23.40
N ALA A 33 -7.22 7.38 23.87
CA ALA A 33 -7.57 7.80 25.24
C ALA A 33 -9.09 7.95 25.47
N ILE A 34 -9.89 8.11 24.40
CA ILE A 34 -11.34 8.34 24.47
C ILE A 34 -12.18 7.27 23.76
N ASP A 35 -11.59 6.55 22.82
CA ASP A 35 -12.25 5.49 22.05
C ASP A 35 -11.27 4.35 21.76
N THR A 36 -11.50 3.21 22.38
CA THR A 36 -10.68 2.00 22.22
C THR A 36 -11.32 0.98 21.27
N LYS A 37 -12.53 1.24 20.77
CA LYS A 37 -13.34 0.26 20.02
C LYS A 37 -13.41 0.55 18.55
N THR A 38 -13.60 1.81 18.15
CA THR A 38 -13.76 2.18 16.74
C THR A 38 -12.49 1.84 15.95
N PRO A 39 -12.59 1.01 14.90
CA PRO A 39 -11.44 0.67 14.07
C PRO A 39 -10.84 1.91 13.41
N VAL A 40 -9.50 1.98 13.39
CA VAL A 40 -8.77 3.03 12.67
C VAL A 40 -7.97 2.43 11.53
N VAL A 41 -8.12 3.05 10.36
CA VAL A 41 -7.42 2.73 9.12
C VAL A 41 -6.41 3.82 8.82
N VAL A 42 -5.19 3.44 8.46
CA VAL A 42 -4.14 4.37 8.00
C VAL A 42 -3.66 3.99 6.60
N VAL A 43 -3.24 5.00 5.84
CA VAL A 43 -2.66 4.83 4.51
C VAL A 43 -1.31 5.55 4.49
N PRO A 44 -0.20 4.93 4.95
CA PRO A 44 1.07 5.60 5.22
C PRO A 44 1.90 5.86 3.95
N THR A 45 1.31 6.38 2.89
CA THR A 45 2.02 6.66 1.63
C THR A 45 3.07 7.76 1.80
N SER A 46 2.77 8.80 2.59
CA SER A 46 3.67 9.94 2.82
C SER A 46 4.62 9.71 3.98
N PHE A 47 4.18 9.03 5.05
CA PHE A 47 4.92 8.71 6.27
C PHE A 47 5.26 7.23 6.37
N ASN A 48 5.84 6.70 5.30
CA ASN A 48 6.10 5.26 5.10
C ASN A 48 7.31 4.70 5.89
N GLY A 49 7.87 5.49 6.80
CA GLY A 49 8.92 5.03 7.70
C GLY A 49 8.40 4.33 8.96
N VAL A 50 7.09 4.35 9.23
CA VAL A 50 6.47 3.68 10.38
C VAL A 50 6.16 2.24 10.01
N THR A 51 6.57 1.30 10.84
CA THR A 51 6.32 -0.14 10.64
C THR A 51 4.89 -0.52 11.00
N VAL A 52 4.46 -1.70 10.54
CA VAL A 52 3.14 -2.25 10.90
C VAL A 52 3.05 -2.51 12.41
N GLU A 53 4.13 -2.99 13.01
CA GLU A 53 4.23 -3.24 14.45
C GLU A 53 4.02 -1.97 15.26
N GLU A 54 4.68 -0.86 14.87
CA GLU A 54 4.50 0.45 15.50
C GLU A 54 3.04 0.95 15.36
N PHE A 55 2.40 0.74 14.21
CA PHE A 55 0.98 1.06 14.05
C PHE A 55 0.09 0.21 14.96
N VAL A 56 0.38 -1.06 15.12
CA VAL A 56 -0.36 -1.95 16.05
C VAL A 56 -0.23 -1.46 17.49
N GLU A 57 0.97 -1.08 17.92
CA GLU A 57 1.22 -0.53 19.26
C GLU A 57 0.44 0.78 19.50
N MET A 58 0.29 1.61 18.47
CA MET A 58 -0.54 2.81 18.51
C MET A 58 -2.04 2.53 18.53
N GLY A 59 -2.45 1.28 18.31
CA GLY A 59 -3.86 0.86 18.24
C GLY A 59 -4.52 1.08 16.87
N VAL A 60 -3.75 1.14 15.80
CA VAL A 60 -4.27 1.07 14.41
C VAL A 60 -4.74 -0.34 14.12
N ASN A 61 -5.83 -0.49 13.37
CA ASN A 61 -6.44 -1.79 13.07
C ASN A 61 -6.16 -2.25 11.63
N VAL A 62 -6.04 -1.30 10.70
CA VAL A 62 -5.79 -1.60 9.28
C VAL A 62 -4.74 -0.64 8.73
N VAL A 63 -3.70 -1.21 8.12
CA VAL A 63 -2.68 -0.46 7.37
C VAL A 63 -2.82 -0.78 5.89
N VAL A 64 -3.05 0.24 5.07
CA VAL A 64 -3.25 0.09 3.63
C VAL A 64 -2.00 0.51 2.87
N THR A 65 -1.33 -0.44 2.22
CA THR A 65 -0.24 -0.18 1.28
C THR A 65 -0.84 0.10 -0.10
N ALA A 66 -1.26 1.35 -0.35
CA ALA A 66 -2.20 1.72 -1.39
C ALA A 66 -1.74 1.47 -2.84
N ASN A 67 -0.62 2.01 -3.28
CA ASN A 67 -0.30 2.05 -4.72
C ASN A 67 1.10 1.50 -5.08
N HIS A 68 1.76 0.85 -4.14
CA HIS A 68 3.15 0.40 -4.32
C HIS A 68 3.29 -0.63 -5.44
N MET A 69 2.35 -1.57 -5.56
CA MET A 69 2.37 -2.59 -6.62
C MET A 69 2.22 -1.95 -8.00
N LEU A 70 1.27 -1.03 -8.17
CA LEU A 70 1.09 -0.31 -9.44
C LEU A 70 2.31 0.54 -9.78
N ARG A 71 2.87 1.27 -8.82
CA ARG A 71 4.06 2.09 -9.00
C ARG A 71 5.31 1.27 -9.34
N ALA A 72 5.38 0.02 -8.90
CA ALA A 72 6.45 -0.90 -9.26
C ALA A 72 6.21 -1.54 -10.64
N ALA A 73 4.98 -1.98 -10.91
CA ALA A 73 4.64 -2.68 -12.14
C ALA A 73 4.71 -1.78 -13.38
N TYR A 74 4.20 -0.54 -13.30
CA TYR A 74 4.13 0.36 -14.45
C TYR A 74 5.51 0.64 -15.09
N PRO A 75 6.54 1.08 -14.37
CA PRO A 75 7.86 1.33 -14.98
C PRO A 75 8.52 0.05 -15.49
N ALA A 76 8.28 -1.11 -14.86
CA ALA A 76 8.76 -2.39 -15.37
C ALA A 76 8.12 -2.76 -16.72
N MET A 77 6.79 -2.65 -16.82
CA MET A 77 6.08 -2.89 -18.09
C MET A 77 6.50 -1.88 -19.17
N LEU A 78 6.68 -0.61 -18.81
CA LEU A 78 7.13 0.42 -19.76
C LEU A 78 8.54 0.14 -20.29
N LYS A 79 9.44 -0.35 -19.44
CA LYS A 79 10.81 -0.74 -19.83
C LYS A 79 10.77 -1.86 -20.90
N VAL A 80 9.96 -2.90 -20.67
CA VAL A 80 9.78 -4.01 -21.61
C VAL A 80 9.18 -3.50 -22.94
N ALA A 81 8.13 -2.69 -22.88
CA ALA A 81 7.49 -2.14 -24.06
C ALA A 81 8.45 -1.30 -24.92
N ASN A 82 9.24 -0.42 -24.29
CA ASN A 82 10.25 0.38 -25.00
C ASN A 82 11.32 -0.51 -25.62
N SER A 83 11.83 -1.52 -24.91
CA SER A 83 12.81 -2.46 -25.45
C SER A 83 12.31 -3.17 -26.72
N VAL A 84 11.07 -3.65 -26.69
CA VAL A 84 10.45 -4.29 -27.88
C VAL A 84 10.28 -3.31 -29.03
N LEU A 85 9.85 -2.09 -28.77
CA LEU A 85 9.69 -1.06 -29.80
C LEU A 85 11.02 -0.65 -30.44
N GLU A 86 12.06 -0.46 -29.64
CA GLU A 86 13.39 -0.05 -30.08
C GLU A 86 14.08 -1.13 -30.91
N ASN A 87 13.93 -2.41 -30.54
CA ASN A 87 14.62 -3.52 -31.17
C ASN A 87 13.77 -4.24 -32.25
N GLY A 88 12.46 -3.95 -32.34
CA GLY A 88 11.52 -4.64 -33.23
C GLY A 88 11.33 -6.12 -32.87
N ARG A 89 11.74 -6.56 -31.71
CA ARG A 89 11.65 -7.96 -31.21
C ARG A 89 11.75 -7.97 -29.67
N SER A 90 11.42 -9.11 -29.04
CA SER A 90 11.38 -9.27 -27.58
C SER A 90 12.69 -9.80 -26.95
N LEU A 91 13.67 -10.19 -27.75
CA LEU A 91 14.88 -10.86 -27.23
C LEU A 91 15.59 -10.06 -26.14
N GLU A 92 15.73 -8.75 -26.34
CA GLU A 92 16.42 -7.84 -25.41
C GLU A 92 15.59 -7.55 -24.15
N ALA A 93 14.28 -7.83 -24.19
CA ALA A 93 13.38 -7.68 -23.04
C ALA A 93 13.31 -8.92 -22.14
N GLU A 94 13.72 -10.10 -22.64
CA GLU A 94 13.63 -11.37 -21.89
C GLU A 94 14.26 -11.34 -20.49
N PRO A 95 15.41 -10.68 -20.24
CA PRO A 95 15.99 -10.60 -18.89
C PRO A 95 15.12 -9.83 -17.87
N ASP A 96 14.19 -9.02 -18.34
CA ASP A 96 13.26 -8.24 -17.50
C ASP A 96 11.90 -8.95 -17.32
N CYS A 97 11.70 -10.12 -17.93
CA CYS A 97 10.47 -10.88 -17.91
C CYS A 97 10.60 -12.15 -17.05
N MET A 98 9.49 -12.58 -16.45
CA MET A 98 9.39 -13.94 -15.95
C MET A 98 9.49 -14.93 -17.10
N SER A 99 10.13 -16.08 -16.86
CA SER A 99 10.12 -17.15 -17.86
C SER A 99 8.69 -17.65 -18.13
N ILE A 100 8.46 -18.19 -19.34
CA ILE A 100 7.15 -18.79 -19.69
C ILE A 100 6.78 -19.92 -18.71
N LYS A 101 7.77 -20.68 -18.24
CA LYS A 101 7.53 -21.73 -17.26
C LYS A 101 6.99 -21.16 -15.94
N GLU A 102 7.62 -20.13 -15.41
CA GLU A 102 7.21 -19.49 -14.16
C GLU A 102 5.82 -18.86 -14.26
N ILE A 103 5.52 -18.14 -15.37
CA ILE A 103 4.21 -17.51 -15.52
C ILE A 103 3.08 -18.54 -15.67
N LEU A 104 3.33 -19.69 -16.30
CA LEU A 104 2.35 -20.77 -16.41
C LEU A 104 2.12 -21.51 -15.08
N GLU A 105 3.10 -21.52 -14.19
CA GLU A 105 3.00 -22.12 -12.87
C GLU A 105 2.44 -21.13 -11.82
N PHE A 106 2.44 -19.83 -12.13
CA PHE A 106 1.99 -18.77 -11.23
C PHE A 106 0.50 -18.85 -10.87
N ILE A 107 -0.34 -19.29 -11.83
CA ILE A 107 -1.79 -19.49 -11.61
C ILE A 107 -2.06 -20.99 -11.54
N PRO A 108 -2.43 -21.56 -10.35
CA PRO A 108 -2.76 -22.97 -10.24
C PRO A 108 -3.89 -23.39 -11.20
N GLY A 109 -3.69 -24.48 -11.93
CA GLY A 109 -4.70 -25.04 -12.84
C GLY A 109 -4.72 -24.50 -14.26
N THR A 110 -3.74 -23.69 -14.66
CA THR A 110 -3.58 -23.19 -16.05
C THR A 110 -2.73 -24.11 -16.96
N LYS A 111 -2.43 -25.32 -16.53
CA LYS A 111 -1.70 -26.33 -17.33
C LYS A 111 -2.60 -26.97 -18.37
#